data_7ff21ca667e0c3e7060591d7183f1d7d
#
_entry.id   7ff21ca667e0c3e7060591d7183f1d7d
#
_cell.length_a   1.000
_cell.length_b   1.000
_cell.length_c   1.000
_cell.angle_alpha   90.00
_cell.angle_beta   90.00
_cell.angle_gamma   90.00
#
_symmetry.space_group_name_H-M   'P 1'
#
loop_
_entity.id
_entity.type
_entity.pdbx_description
1 polymer ?
#
loop_
_entity_poly.entity_id
_entity_poly.type
_entity_poly.pdbx_seq_one_letter_code
_entity_poly.pdbx_strand_id
1 'polypeptide(L)'
;MNKLVPLCFVLAACSSDSVSSDEQARRAYLGLDPSIGKSITLGFDGFNAAQSANIPPETAAGSAAGTLTINGQVDQGSSPNKGMRLTVGMVGYNDGPFEIDSAHHTDTVVYSTDTTTATQPALDMMLKNIPTGTVDGTLMGTYHLTGDIKGDVMLDLTLSGTLMAGSGSAVLRVPGSTHVTGTAVSGSGMYTVDLTI
;
A
#
# COMPACT_ATOMS: atom_id res chain seq x y z
N MET A 1 22.22 -21.84 58.32
CA MET A 1 21.95 -20.54 57.72
C MET A 1 21.84 -20.78 56.18
N ASN A 2 20.61 -20.95 55.69
CA ASN A 2 20.35 -21.17 54.26
C ASN A 2 20.20 -19.78 53.58
N LYS A 3 21.11 -19.48 52.64
CA LYS A 3 21.00 -18.30 51.80
C LYS A 3 20.06 -18.63 50.60
N LEU A 4 18.86 -18.02 50.62
CA LEU A 4 17.97 -17.99 49.47
C LEU A 4 18.56 -17.03 48.43
N VAL A 5 18.88 -17.48 47.23
CA VAL A 5 19.26 -16.66 46.08
C VAL A 5 17.98 -16.35 45.33
N PRO A 6 17.57 -15.08 45.16
CA PRO A 6 16.41 -14.77 44.34
C PRO A 6 16.76 -14.96 42.87
N LEU A 7 16.03 -15.87 42.18
CA LEU A 7 16.06 -16.06 40.77
C LEU A 7 15.26 -14.92 40.09
N CYS A 8 15.97 -13.89 39.58
CA CYS A 8 15.36 -12.86 38.74
C CYS A 8 14.97 -13.49 37.40
N PHE A 9 13.68 -13.71 37.18
CA PHE A 9 13.14 -13.93 35.85
C PHE A 9 13.18 -12.61 35.09
N VAL A 10 14.12 -12.48 34.15
CA VAL A 10 14.07 -11.45 33.11
C VAL A 10 12.99 -11.89 32.14
N LEU A 11 11.80 -11.31 32.24
CA LEU A 11 10.81 -11.35 31.17
C LEU A 11 11.40 -10.56 30.02
N ALA A 12 11.98 -11.24 29.04
CA ALA A 12 12.20 -10.66 27.74
C ALA A 12 10.80 -10.32 27.20
N ALA A 13 10.43 -9.05 27.21
CA ALA A 13 9.32 -8.55 26.41
C ALA A 13 9.72 -8.80 24.96
N CYS A 14 9.24 -9.88 24.38
CA CYS A 14 9.19 -10.00 22.93
C CYS A 14 8.32 -8.83 22.45
N SER A 15 8.94 -7.77 21.95
CA SER A 15 8.27 -6.89 21.01
C SER A 15 7.88 -7.79 19.84
N SER A 16 6.59 -8.09 19.73
CA SER A 16 6.10 -8.82 18.55
C SER A 16 6.31 -7.90 17.37
N ASP A 17 7.36 -8.15 16.59
CA ASP A 17 7.53 -7.53 15.28
C ASP A 17 6.24 -7.74 14.51
N SER A 18 5.77 -6.70 13.84
CA SER A 18 4.43 -6.70 13.22
C SER A 18 4.32 -7.70 12.08
N VAL A 19 5.37 -7.79 11.29
CA VAL A 19 5.52 -8.75 10.21
C VAL A 19 6.69 -9.66 10.57
N SER A 20 6.43 -10.96 10.68
CA SER A 20 7.40 -11.97 11.14
C SER A 20 7.50 -13.18 10.22
N SER A 21 6.86 -13.11 9.03
CA SER A 21 6.90 -14.16 8.00
C SER A 21 6.50 -13.59 6.64
N ASP A 22 6.86 -14.31 5.57
CA ASP A 22 6.45 -13.97 4.19
C ASP A 22 4.92 -13.93 4.06
N GLU A 23 4.20 -14.82 4.76
CA GLU A 23 2.74 -14.82 4.75
C GLU A 23 2.16 -13.55 5.39
N GLN A 24 2.72 -13.07 6.50
CA GLN A 24 2.27 -11.81 7.09
C GLN A 24 2.65 -10.61 6.20
N ALA A 25 3.80 -10.63 5.52
CA ALA A 25 4.19 -9.62 4.55
C ALA A 25 3.23 -9.58 3.36
N ARG A 26 2.86 -10.74 2.83
CA ARG A 26 1.84 -10.89 1.78
C ARG A 26 0.51 -10.29 2.23
N ARG A 27 0.05 -10.61 3.44
CA ARG A 27 -1.22 -10.11 4.00
C ARG A 27 -1.19 -8.62 4.28
N ALA A 28 -0.06 -8.07 4.74
CA ALA A 28 0.12 -6.64 4.93
C ALA A 28 -0.02 -5.86 3.61
N TYR A 29 0.45 -6.40 2.49
CA TYR A 29 0.21 -5.80 1.18
C TYR A 29 -1.22 -6.05 0.68
N LEU A 30 -1.77 -7.24 0.86
CA LEU A 30 -3.10 -7.62 0.36
C LEU A 30 -4.20 -6.65 0.85
N GLY A 31 -4.18 -6.27 2.13
CA GLY A 31 -5.11 -5.27 2.67
C GLY A 31 -4.82 -3.83 2.19
N LEU A 32 -3.58 -3.56 1.74
CA LEU A 32 -3.19 -2.26 1.18
C LEU A 32 -3.58 -2.11 -0.30
N ASP A 33 -3.68 -3.23 -1.04
CA ASP A 33 -3.85 -3.24 -2.50
C ASP A 33 -5.02 -2.39 -3.05
N PRO A 34 -6.20 -2.32 -2.41
CA PRO A 34 -7.28 -1.45 -2.89
C PRO A 34 -6.88 0.02 -2.97
N SER A 35 -5.96 0.48 -2.12
CA SER A 35 -5.44 1.85 -2.12
C SER A 35 -4.68 2.20 -3.41
N ILE A 36 -4.04 1.22 -4.06
CA ILE A 36 -3.36 1.41 -5.35
C ILE A 36 -4.38 1.77 -6.43
N GLY A 37 -5.50 1.04 -6.49
CA GLY A 37 -6.59 1.36 -7.42
C GLY A 37 -7.19 2.75 -7.18
N LYS A 38 -7.42 3.11 -5.91
CA LYS A 38 -7.87 4.45 -5.53
C LYS A 38 -6.85 5.53 -5.90
N SER A 39 -5.55 5.27 -5.72
CA SER A 39 -4.49 6.21 -6.09
C SER A 39 -4.43 6.46 -7.60
N ILE A 40 -4.69 5.47 -8.44
CA ILE A 40 -4.83 5.66 -9.89
C ILE A 40 -6.00 6.60 -10.19
N THR A 41 -7.15 6.36 -9.59
CA THR A 41 -8.36 7.21 -9.77
C THR A 41 -8.09 8.64 -9.34
N LEU A 42 -7.58 8.85 -8.13
CA LEU A 42 -7.24 10.18 -7.61
C LEU A 42 -6.17 10.87 -8.46
N GLY A 43 -5.20 10.11 -9.00
CA GLY A 43 -4.18 10.63 -9.92
C GLY A 43 -4.81 11.20 -11.19
N PHE A 44 -5.84 10.55 -11.74
CA PHE A 44 -6.59 11.09 -12.89
C PHE A 44 -7.50 12.26 -12.51
N ASP A 45 -8.10 12.27 -11.32
CA ASP A 45 -8.87 13.40 -10.83
C ASP A 45 -7.98 14.64 -10.70
N GLY A 46 -6.80 14.48 -10.09
CA GLY A 46 -5.81 15.53 -9.99
C GLY A 46 -5.26 15.97 -11.36
N PHE A 47 -5.03 15.02 -12.30
CA PHE A 47 -4.65 15.34 -13.67
C PHE A 47 -5.69 16.23 -14.37
N ASN A 48 -6.98 15.93 -14.23
CA ASN A 48 -8.06 16.69 -14.82
C ASN A 48 -8.23 18.08 -14.18
N ALA A 49 -7.87 18.24 -12.91
CA ALA A 49 -7.92 19.51 -12.18
C ALA A 49 -6.69 20.39 -12.41
N ALA A 50 -5.54 19.78 -12.79
CA ALA A 50 -4.25 20.47 -12.89
C ALA A 50 -4.04 21.16 -14.23
N GLN A 51 -3.26 22.26 -14.22
CA GLN A 51 -2.76 22.95 -15.43
C GLN A 51 -1.28 22.63 -15.71
N SER A 52 -0.66 21.78 -14.92
CA SER A 52 0.74 21.35 -15.03
C SER A 52 0.87 19.90 -14.56
N ALA A 53 2.06 19.31 -14.68
CA ALA A 53 2.31 17.95 -14.18
C ALA A 53 2.10 17.82 -12.67
N ASN A 54 2.30 18.87 -11.89
CA ASN A 54 1.99 18.88 -10.46
C ASN A 54 0.47 18.88 -10.26
N ILE A 55 -0.05 17.84 -9.63
CA ILE A 55 -1.46 17.75 -9.30
C ILE A 55 -1.72 18.35 -7.91
N PRO A 56 -2.92 18.91 -7.65
CA PRO A 56 -3.31 19.26 -6.31
C PRO A 56 -3.40 17.99 -5.44
N PRO A 57 -3.33 18.12 -4.11
CA PRO A 57 -3.64 16.99 -3.21
C PRO A 57 -5.05 16.47 -3.45
N GLU A 58 -5.16 15.16 -3.70
CA GLU A 58 -6.45 14.48 -3.87
C GLU A 58 -6.67 13.49 -2.74
N THR A 59 -7.89 13.41 -2.22
CA THR A 59 -8.21 12.60 -1.03
C THR A 59 -9.42 11.72 -1.26
N ALA A 60 -9.35 10.47 -0.81
CA ALA A 60 -10.48 9.55 -0.72
C ALA A 60 -10.62 8.97 0.69
N ALA A 61 -11.85 8.69 1.09
CA ALA A 61 -12.12 7.93 2.30
C ALA A 61 -11.78 6.45 2.12
N GLY A 62 -11.32 5.81 3.18
CA GLY A 62 -11.33 4.36 3.29
C GLY A 62 -12.77 3.86 3.32
N SER A 63 -13.02 2.67 2.74
CA SER A 63 -14.39 2.12 2.68
C SER A 63 -14.98 1.84 4.07
N ALA A 64 -14.13 1.53 5.05
CA ALA A 64 -14.51 1.34 6.44
C ALA A 64 -14.14 2.54 7.32
N ALA A 65 -12.93 3.11 7.17
CA ALA A 65 -12.48 4.22 8.00
C ALA A 65 -11.27 4.96 7.39
N GLY A 66 -10.98 6.15 7.93
CA GLY A 66 -9.77 6.92 7.65
C GLY A 66 -9.73 7.53 6.26
N THR A 67 -8.56 8.02 5.89
CA THR A 67 -8.35 8.75 4.63
C THR A 67 -7.06 8.33 3.96
N LEU A 68 -7.09 8.33 2.62
CA LEU A 68 -5.97 8.25 1.70
C LEU A 68 -5.83 9.60 1.02
N THR A 69 -4.66 10.20 1.03
CA THR A 69 -4.34 11.43 0.29
C THR A 69 -3.15 11.17 -0.61
N ILE A 70 -3.23 11.57 -1.87
CA ILE A 70 -2.09 11.55 -2.78
C ILE A 70 -1.65 12.97 -3.11
N ASN A 71 -0.35 13.12 -3.37
CA ASN A 71 0.28 14.32 -3.92
C ASN A 71 1.27 13.87 -5.00
N GLY A 72 1.69 14.77 -5.87
CA GLY A 72 2.79 14.49 -6.79
C GLY A 72 2.54 14.96 -8.20
N GLN A 73 2.88 14.11 -9.16
CA GLN A 73 2.87 14.47 -10.56
C GLN A 73 2.20 13.40 -11.42
N VAL A 74 1.44 13.86 -12.41
CA VAL A 74 0.90 13.04 -13.50
C VAL A 74 1.29 13.67 -14.83
N ASP A 75 1.82 12.86 -15.76
CA ASP A 75 2.24 13.35 -17.08
C ASP A 75 1.08 13.99 -17.83
N GLN A 76 1.28 15.21 -18.29
CA GLN A 76 0.29 16.00 -19.02
C GLN A 76 0.24 15.64 -20.50
N GLY A 77 -0.76 16.19 -21.21
CA GLY A 77 -0.95 16.03 -22.65
C GLY A 77 -1.86 14.85 -23.03
N SER A 78 -2.02 14.61 -24.33
CA SER A 78 -2.97 13.66 -24.90
C SER A 78 -2.41 12.26 -25.13
N SER A 79 -1.17 11.97 -24.67
CA SER A 79 -0.58 10.64 -24.79
C SER A 79 -1.46 9.58 -24.09
N PRO A 80 -1.68 8.41 -24.69
CA PRO A 80 -2.33 7.27 -24.03
C PRO A 80 -1.43 6.62 -22.96
N ASN A 81 -0.19 7.11 -22.80
CA ASN A 81 0.71 6.68 -21.75
C ASN A 81 0.81 7.77 -20.68
N LYS A 82 0.72 7.40 -19.41
CA LYS A 82 0.76 8.29 -18.27
C LYS A 82 1.72 7.79 -17.20
N GLY A 83 2.76 8.57 -16.91
CA GLY A 83 3.54 8.40 -15.69
C GLY A 83 2.84 9.10 -14.53
N MET A 84 2.73 8.40 -13.41
CA MET A 84 2.27 8.93 -12.12
C MET A 84 3.38 8.75 -11.09
N ARG A 85 3.82 9.84 -10.47
CA ARG A 85 4.84 9.88 -9.40
C ARG A 85 4.18 10.47 -8.19
N LEU A 86 3.68 9.60 -7.31
CA LEU A 86 2.80 9.98 -6.21
C LEU A 86 3.48 9.74 -4.87
N THR A 87 3.20 10.59 -3.89
CA THR A 87 3.36 10.28 -2.47
C THR A 87 2.01 9.92 -1.88
N VAL A 88 2.00 8.96 -0.97
CA VAL A 88 0.78 8.35 -0.42
C VAL A 88 0.71 8.62 1.08
N GLY A 89 -0.18 9.50 1.48
CA GLY A 89 -0.48 9.79 2.89
C GLY A 89 -1.71 9.02 3.35
N MET A 90 -1.61 8.35 4.49
CA MET A 90 -2.73 7.62 5.11
C MET A 90 -2.91 8.01 6.57
N VAL A 91 -4.16 8.20 6.98
CA VAL A 91 -4.52 8.48 8.37
C VAL A 91 -5.62 7.53 8.80
N GLY A 92 -5.26 6.47 9.54
CA GLY A 92 -6.20 5.46 10.00
C GLY A 92 -6.97 4.78 8.86
N TYR A 93 -6.35 4.66 7.68
CA TYR A 93 -7.00 4.16 6.48
C TYR A 93 -7.30 2.67 6.57
N ASN A 94 -8.55 2.31 6.24
CA ASN A 94 -9.03 0.95 6.26
C ASN A 94 -10.15 0.77 5.22
N ASP A 95 -10.02 -0.20 4.33
CA ASP A 95 -11.04 -0.56 3.34
C ASP A 95 -11.98 -1.69 3.81
N GLY A 96 -11.85 -2.13 5.05
CA GLY A 96 -12.63 -3.22 5.63
C GLY A 96 -11.85 -4.54 5.65
N PRO A 97 -12.53 -5.63 6.03
CA PRO A 97 -11.93 -6.96 6.03
C PRO A 97 -11.61 -7.43 4.61
N PHE A 98 -10.49 -8.14 4.46
CA PHE A 98 -10.07 -8.76 3.20
C PHE A 98 -9.77 -10.24 3.41
N GLU A 99 -10.06 -11.05 2.38
CA GLU A 99 -9.82 -12.50 2.43
C GLU A 99 -8.33 -12.80 2.32
N ILE A 100 -7.85 -13.72 3.17
CA ILE A 100 -6.44 -14.09 3.24
C ILE A 100 -6.15 -15.47 2.65
N ASP A 101 -7.17 -16.32 2.51
CA ASP A 101 -7.05 -17.67 1.97
C ASP A 101 -8.35 -18.15 1.31
N SER A 102 -8.28 -19.33 0.67
CA SER A 102 -9.43 -19.96 -0.01
C SER A 102 -10.51 -20.50 0.94
N ALA A 103 -10.27 -20.51 2.24
CA ALA A 103 -11.27 -20.86 3.26
C ALA A 103 -12.07 -19.63 3.74
N HIS A 104 -11.85 -18.46 3.08
CA HIS A 104 -12.50 -17.18 3.37
C HIS A 104 -12.22 -16.64 4.78
N HIS A 105 -11.08 -16.99 5.38
CA HIS A 105 -10.62 -16.28 6.56
C HIS A 105 -10.30 -14.84 6.17
N THR A 106 -10.57 -13.89 7.07
CA THR A 106 -10.37 -12.47 6.80
C THR A 106 -9.49 -11.82 7.85
N ASP A 107 -8.71 -10.85 7.42
CA ASP A 107 -8.00 -9.91 8.27
C ASP A 107 -8.54 -8.51 8.08
N THR A 108 -8.33 -7.67 9.10
CA THR A 108 -8.57 -6.24 9.06
C THR A 108 -7.32 -5.51 9.52
N VAL A 109 -6.78 -4.68 8.64
CA VAL A 109 -5.58 -3.88 8.92
C VAL A 109 -5.87 -2.41 8.70
N VAL A 110 -5.41 -1.59 9.63
CA VAL A 110 -5.50 -0.12 9.55
C VAL A 110 -4.11 0.41 9.25
N TYR A 111 -4.02 1.28 8.24
CA TYR A 111 -2.77 1.85 7.75
C TYR A 111 -2.67 3.32 8.09
N SER A 112 -1.51 3.73 8.57
CA SER A 112 -1.11 5.12 8.68
C SER A 112 0.30 5.30 8.11
N THR A 113 0.61 6.52 7.69
CA THR A 113 1.95 6.90 7.22
C THR A 113 2.41 8.15 7.96
N ASP A 114 3.65 8.53 7.77
CA ASP A 114 4.14 9.82 8.26
C ASP A 114 3.27 10.97 7.74
N THR A 115 3.17 12.02 8.55
CA THR A 115 2.42 13.24 8.18
C THR A 115 3.19 14.15 7.24
N THR A 116 4.52 14.03 7.21
CA THR A 116 5.39 14.83 6.34
C THR A 116 5.45 14.20 4.96
N THR A 117 5.03 14.91 3.92
CA THR A 117 4.98 14.42 2.53
C THR A 117 6.31 13.84 2.04
N ALA A 118 7.45 14.42 2.46
CA ALA A 118 8.78 13.96 2.03
C ALA A 118 9.16 12.55 2.56
N THR A 119 8.50 12.07 3.61
CA THR A 119 8.73 10.75 4.23
C THR A 119 7.59 9.77 3.99
N GLN A 120 6.53 10.21 3.31
CA GLN A 120 5.43 9.35 2.91
C GLN A 120 5.88 8.34 1.85
N PRO A 121 5.25 7.15 1.79
CA PRO A 121 5.50 6.18 0.72
C PRO A 121 5.38 6.77 -0.67
N ALA A 122 6.31 6.40 -1.54
CA ALA A 122 6.30 6.73 -2.96
C ALA A 122 5.58 5.62 -3.75
N LEU A 123 4.68 6.01 -4.64
CA LEU A 123 4.01 5.15 -5.59
C LEU A 123 4.26 5.69 -6.99
N ASP A 124 5.20 5.08 -7.70
CA ASP A 124 5.55 5.45 -9.06
C ASP A 124 4.95 4.45 -10.03
N MET A 125 4.17 4.92 -11.00
CA MET A 125 3.49 4.05 -11.97
C MET A 125 3.66 4.58 -13.39
N MET A 126 3.76 3.66 -14.34
CA MET A 126 3.66 3.91 -15.78
C MET A 126 2.46 3.14 -16.33
N LEU A 127 1.41 3.87 -16.68
CA LEU A 127 0.24 3.33 -17.36
C LEU A 127 0.43 3.48 -18.87
N LYS A 128 0.35 2.40 -19.61
CA LYS A 128 0.56 2.36 -21.07
C LYS A 128 -0.73 1.98 -21.78
N ASN A 129 -1.01 2.67 -22.88
CA ASN A 129 -2.18 2.43 -23.75
C ASN A 129 -3.51 2.45 -22.98
N ILE A 130 -3.68 3.44 -22.09
CA ILE A 130 -4.93 3.59 -21.34
C ILE A 130 -6.12 3.77 -22.30
N PRO A 131 -7.32 3.28 -21.94
CA PRO A 131 -7.68 2.68 -20.65
C PRO A 131 -7.49 1.15 -20.57
N THR A 132 -7.05 0.45 -21.62
CA THR A 132 -7.08 -1.03 -21.72
C THR A 132 -5.70 -1.66 -21.94
N GLY A 133 -4.63 -0.99 -21.54
CA GLY A 133 -3.26 -1.47 -21.71
C GLY A 133 -2.68 -2.11 -20.43
N THR A 134 -1.50 -1.64 -20.02
CA THR A 134 -0.78 -2.19 -18.86
C THR A 134 -0.40 -1.13 -17.85
N VAL A 135 -0.17 -1.54 -16.62
CA VAL A 135 0.46 -0.75 -15.57
C VAL A 135 1.69 -1.48 -15.06
N ASP A 136 2.78 -0.75 -14.97
CA ASP A 136 4.01 -1.15 -14.27
C ASP A 136 4.30 -0.09 -13.20
N GLY A 137 4.82 -0.48 -12.03
CA GLY A 137 5.12 0.50 -10.98
C GLY A 137 5.93 -0.04 -9.83
N THR A 138 6.25 0.87 -8.90
CA THR A 138 6.92 0.57 -7.64
C THR A 138 6.18 1.24 -6.49
N LEU A 139 6.16 0.57 -5.35
CA LEU A 139 5.68 1.10 -4.08
C LEU A 139 6.81 0.99 -3.06
N MET A 140 7.28 2.12 -2.55
CA MET A 140 8.37 2.15 -1.57
C MET A 140 8.04 3.07 -0.40
N GLY A 141 8.12 2.57 0.83
CA GLY A 141 7.99 3.38 2.03
C GLY A 141 7.47 2.64 3.24
N THR A 142 7.39 3.37 4.36
CA THR A 142 7.00 2.83 5.65
C THR A 142 5.53 3.07 5.93
N TYR A 143 4.87 2.02 6.42
CA TYR A 143 3.49 2.02 6.90
C TYR A 143 3.47 1.63 8.38
N HIS A 144 2.64 2.31 9.15
CA HIS A 144 2.33 1.99 10.54
C HIS A 144 1.02 1.21 10.59
N LEU A 145 1.09 -0.06 10.96
CA LEU A 145 -0.04 -0.98 10.93
C LEU A 145 -0.65 -1.16 12.31
N THR A 146 -1.99 -1.28 12.35
CA THR A 146 -2.74 -1.73 13.53
C THR A 146 -3.89 -2.66 13.08
N GLY A 147 -4.42 -3.46 13.99
CA GLY A 147 -5.43 -4.48 13.68
C GLY A 147 -4.86 -5.89 13.82
N ASP A 148 -5.15 -6.78 12.85
CA ASP A 148 -4.70 -8.18 12.87
C ASP A 148 -3.19 -8.30 12.56
N ILE A 149 -2.62 -7.33 11.87
CA ILE A 149 -1.18 -7.13 11.71
C ILE A 149 -0.83 -5.78 12.33
N LYS A 150 0.28 -5.69 13.08
CA LYS A 150 0.63 -4.49 13.87
C LYS A 150 2.08 -4.08 13.67
N GLY A 151 2.39 -2.80 13.94
CA GLY A 151 3.74 -2.21 13.98
C GLY A 151 4.16 -1.65 12.64
N ASP A 152 5.46 -1.39 12.49
CA ASP A 152 5.99 -0.72 11.32
C ASP A 152 6.46 -1.74 10.27
N VAL A 153 6.13 -1.47 9.02
CA VAL A 153 6.62 -2.22 7.89
C VAL A 153 7.09 -1.28 6.78
N MET A 154 8.31 -1.43 6.33
CA MET A 154 8.82 -0.78 5.12
C MET A 154 8.62 -1.75 3.95
N LEU A 155 7.86 -1.33 2.97
CA LEU A 155 7.62 -2.06 1.73
C LEU A 155 8.56 -1.53 0.63
N ASP A 156 9.12 -2.44 -0.16
CA ASP A 156 9.85 -2.17 -1.40
C ASP A 156 9.37 -3.18 -2.44
N LEU A 157 8.38 -2.75 -3.22
CA LEU A 157 7.60 -3.62 -4.10
C LEU A 157 7.60 -3.11 -5.53
N THR A 158 7.59 -4.06 -6.47
CA THR A 158 7.25 -3.82 -7.88
C THR A 158 5.89 -4.42 -8.17
N LEU A 159 5.13 -3.78 -9.04
CA LEU A 159 3.84 -4.25 -9.50
C LEU A 159 3.75 -4.17 -11.02
N SER A 160 3.11 -5.17 -11.63
CA SER A 160 2.81 -5.18 -13.06
C SER A 160 1.44 -5.81 -13.28
N GLY A 161 0.66 -5.25 -14.20
CA GLY A 161 -0.70 -5.76 -14.44
C GLY A 161 -1.32 -5.18 -15.70
N THR A 162 -2.56 -5.58 -15.95
CA THR A 162 -3.36 -5.09 -17.06
C THR A 162 -4.42 -4.10 -16.61
N LEU A 163 -4.79 -3.20 -17.51
CA LEU A 163 -5.79 -2.16 -17.28
C LEU A 163 -7.07 -2.46 -18.05
N MET A 164 -8.18 -1.97 -17.52
CA MET A 164 -9.48 -2.00 -18.16
C MET A 164 -10.19 -0.65 -18.03
N ALA A 165 -11.08 -0.38 -18.97
CA ALA A 165 -11.95 0.78 -18.88
C ALA A 165 -12.99 0.59 -17.76
N GLY A 166 -13.10 1.58 -16.89
CA GLY A 166 -14.19 1.70 -15.92
C GLY A 166 -15.35 2.53 -16.47
N SER A 167 -16.26 2.94 -15.59
CA SER A 167 -17.36 3.83 -15.95
C SER A 167 -16.85 5.23 -16.30
N GLY A 168 -17.40 5.82 -17.36
CA GLY A 168 -16.94 7.11 -17.86
C GLY A 168 -15.52 7.05 -18.40
N SER A 169 -14.62 7.86 -17.86
CA SER A 169 -13.18 7.90 -18.23
C SER A 169 -12.28 7.18 -17.23
N ALA A 170 -12.82 6.42 -16.30
CA ALA A 170 -12.03 5.73 -15.29
C ALA A 170 -11.13 4.65 -15.89
N VAL A 171 -9.93 4.53 -15.33
CA VAL A 171 -8.97 3.47 -15.66
C VAL A 171 -8.83 2.58 -14.42
N LEU A 172 -9.09 1.30 -14.57
CA LEU A 172 -9.07 0.31 -13.49
C LEU A 172 -8.04 -0.77 -13.79
N ARG A 173 -7.54 -1.43 -12.75
CA ARG A 173 -6.77 -2.67 -12.91
C ARG A 173 -7.73 -3.83 -13.16
N VAL A 174 -7.34 -4.76 -14.03
CA VAL A 174 -8.10 -6.00 -14.24
C VAL A 174 -7.92 -6.90 -13.02
N PRO A 175 -9.00 -7.32 -12.34
CA PRO A 175 -8.88 -8.23 -11.19
C PRO A 175 -8.14 -9.52 -11.56
N GLY A 176 -7.28 -9.99 -10.69
CA GLY A 176 -6.46 -11.18 -10.90
C GLY A 176 -5.29 -11.02 -11.87
N SER A 177 -5.00 -9.80 -12.35
CA SER A 177 -3.93 -9.57 -13.33
C SER A 177 -2.69 -8.88 -12.78
N THR A 178 -2.76 -8.33 -11.56
CA THR A 178 -1.63 -7.59 -10.99
C THR A 178 -0.72 -8.55 -10.24
N HIS A 179 0.51 -8.71 -10.74
CA HIS A 179 1.59 -9.41 -10.03
C HIS A 179 2.40 -8.41 -9.23
N VAL A 180 2.63 -8.73 -7.96
CA VAL A 180 3.36 -7.88 -7.00
C VAL A 180 4.48 -8.71 -6.40
N THR A 181 5.70 -8.19 -6.49
CA THR A 181 6.90 -8.83 -5.93
C THR A 181 7.78 -7.83 -5.23
N GLY A 182 8.55 -8.30 -4.25
CA GLY A 182 9.52 -7.47 -3.54
C GLY A 182 9.70 -7.90 -2.10
N THR A 183 9.97 -6.93 -1.24
CA THR A 183 10.29 -7.20 0.17
C THR A 183 9.51 -6.31 1.12
N ALA A 184 9.27 -6.85 2.31
CA ALA A 184 8.78 -6.14 3.48
C ALA A 184 9.82 -6.25 4.60
N VAL A 185 10.25 -5.12 5.17
CA VAL A 185 11.18 -5.07 6.30
C VAL A 185 10.41 -4.63 7.54
N SER A 186 10.50 -5.40 8.62
CA SER A 186 9.89 -5.08 9.90
C SER A 186 10.83 -5.50 11.03
N GLY A 187 11.14 -4.57 11.93
CA GLY A 187 12.17 -4.76 12.94
C GLY A 187 13.51 -5.11 12.30
N SER A 188 14.08 -6.28 12.62
CA SER A 188 15.31 -6.81 12.03
C SER A 188 15.06 -7.83 10.91
N GLY A 189 13.80 -8.16 10.62
CA GLY A 189 13.42 -9.15 9.62
C GLY A 189 13.20 -8.55 8.24
N MET A 190 13.51 -9.35 7.20
CA MET A 190 13.17 -9.06 5.81
C MET A 190 12.40 -10.26 5.26
N TYR A 191 11.27 -10.00 4.67
CA TYR A 191 10.30 -11.00 4.22
C TYR A 191 9.94 -10.76 2.76
N THR A 192 9.70 -11.85 2.03
CA THR A 192 9.35 -11.79 0.61
C THR A 192 7.85 -11.53 0.46
N VAL A 193 7.52 -10.67 -0.49
CA VAL A 193 6.16 -10.48 -1.02
C VAL A 193 6.14 -10.99 -2.44
N ASP A 194 5.27 -11.95 -2.73
CA ASP A 194 5.05 -12.49 -4.09
C ASP A 194 3.60 -12.98 -4.18
N LEU A 195 2.78 -12.26 -4.94
CA LEU A 195 1.37 -12.61 -5.11
C LEU A 195 0.80 -12.03 -6.41
N THR A 196 -0.30 -12.65 -6.87
CA THR A 196 -1.11 -12.13 -7.99
C THR A 196 -2.53 -11.83 -7.49
N ILE A 197 -3.04 -10.66 -7.83
CA ILE A 197 -4.32 -10.12 -7.33
C ILE A 197 -5.17 -9.69 -8.51
#